data_da0f6e074e72cd8c07cd6d73a5c48919
#
_entry.id   da0f6e074e72cd8c07cd6d73a5c48919
#
_cell.length_a   1.000
_cell.length_b   1.000
_cell.length_c   1.000
_cell.angle_alpha   90.00
_cell.angle_beta   90.00
_cell.angle_gamma   90.00
#
_symmetry.space_group_name_H-M   'P 1'
#
loop_
_entity.id
_entity.type
_entity.pdbx_description
1 polymer ?
#
loop_
_entity_poly.entity_id
_entity_poly.type
_entity_poly.pdbx_seq_one_letter_code
_entity_poly.pdbx_strand_id
1 'polypeptide(L)'
;MPQVRVAGNHAPDHELGGPLDTSDPTVGRLDPDLLGALQAAARDAQTDGVRMVVTSGWRSRSHQQRLFAEAVRTYGSEAEARRYVSTPDTSEHVTGDAVDVGPTDADSWLSRHGARYGLCQMYANEVWHYELATTPGGRCPEVLPDASSRR
;
A
#
# COMPACT_ATOMS: atom_id res chain seq x y z
N MET A 1 12.44 -1.62 8.08
CA MET A 1 11.37 -1.66 7.06
C MET A 1 11.08 -0.26 6.60
N PRO A 2 11.00 -0.07 5.29
CA PRO A 2 10.81 1.27 4.75
C PRO A 2 9.55 1.95 5.26
N GLN A 3 8.46 1.21 5.37
CA GLN A 3 7.21 1.80 5.81
C GLN A 3 7.27 2.31 7.24
N VAL A 4 8.05 1.67 8.08
CA VAL A 4 8.19 2.12 9.46
C VAL A 4 8.84 3.50 9.51
N ARG A 5 9.88 3.68 8.72
CA ARG A 5 10.56 4.96 8.64
C ARG A 5 9.62 6.05 8.12
N VAL A 6 8.87 5.75 7.06
CA VAL A 6 7.94 6.71 6.50
C VAL A 6 6.84 7.03 7.49
N ALA A 7 6.28 6.01 8.12
CA ALA A 7 5.24 6.21 9.11
C ALA A 7 5.75 7.09 10.25
N GLY A 8 6.99 6.89 10.67
CA GLY A 8 7.56 7.70 11.71
C GLY A 8 7.62 9.16 11.35
N ASN A 9 7.93 9.47 10.10
CA ASN A 9 8.04 10.84 9.65
C ASN A 9 6.70 11.56 9.61
N HIS A 10 5.62 10.84 9.38
CA HIS A 10 4.30 11.43 9.21
C HIS A 10 3.36 11.19 10.38
N ALA A 11 3.78 10.36 11.32
CA ALA A 11 2.88 9.90 12.37
C ALA A 11 2.17 11.03 13.12
N PRO A 12 2.84 12.11 13.54
CA PRO A 12 2.14 13.15 14.31
C PRO A 12 0.95 13.74 13.57
N ASP A 13 1.12 13.99 12.28
CA ASP A 13 0.05 14.59 11.50
C ASP A 13 -1.10 13.60 11.31
N HIS A 14 -0.76 12.36 11.03
CA HIS A 14 -1.78 11.34 10.85
C HIS A 14 -2.53 11.06 12.13
N GLU A 15 -1.84 11.12 13.25
CA GLU A 15 -2.50 10.88 14.54
C GLU A 15 -3.53 11.95 14.83
N LEU A 16 -3.22 13.21 14.51
CA LEU A 16 -4.12 14.31 14.77
C LEU A 16 -5.33 14.30 13.86
N GLY A 17 -5.11 13.97 12.58
CA GLY A 17 -6.17 13.92 11.59
C GLY A 17 -6.77 12.55 11.39
N GLY A 18 -6.28 11.57 12.16
CA GLY A 18 -6.63 10.18 11.92
C GLY A 18 -5.68 9.54 10.94
N PRO A 19 -5.69 8.20 10.84
CA PRO A 19 -4.71 7.48 10.00
C PRO A 19 -4.86 7.74 8.53
N LEU A 20 -6.01 8.25 8.09
CA LEU A 20 -6.31 8.45 6.67
C LEU A 20 -6.72 9.88 6.43
N ASP A 21 -5.72 10.76 6.44
CA ASP A 21 -5.93 12.18 6.20
C ASP A 21 -6.06 12.43 4.70
N THR A 22 -7.30 12.66 4.24
CA THR A 22 -7.58 12.83 2.82
C THR A 22 -7.06 14.14 2.25
N SER A 23 -6.62 15.07 3.09
CA SER A 23 -5.99 16.29 2.59
C SER A 23 -4.57 16.02 2.08
N ASP A 24 -3.98 14.91 2.49
CA ASP A 24 -2.69 14.45 1.97
C ASP A 24 -2.96 13.75 0.62
N PRO A 25 -2.36 14.21 -0.49
CA PRO A 25 -2.60 13.59 -1.79
C PRO A 25 -2.29 12.10 -1.84
N THR A 26 -1.34 11.65 -1.02
CA THR A 26 -1.01 10.23 -0.91
C THR A 26 -2.26 9.41 -0.59
N VAL A 27 -3.15 9.95 0.24
CA VAL A 27 -4.39 9.30 0.63
C VAL A 27 -5.56 9.78 -0.22
N GLY A 28 -5.65 11.10 -0.41
CA GLY A 28 -6.82 11.70 -1.07
C GLY A 28 -6.95 11.36 -2.55
N ARG A 29 -5.83 11.01 -3.21
CA ARG A 29 -5.86 10.62 -4.61
C ARG A 29 -5.95 9.12 -4.84
N LEU A 30 -6.17 8.34 -3.79
CA LEU A 30 -6.48 6.92 -3.96
C LEU A 30 -7.82 6.79 -4.66
N ASP A 31 -7.98 5.70 -5.41
CA ASP A 31 -9.27 5.34 -5.98
C ASP A 31 -10.34 5.38 -4.88
N PRO A 32 -11.50 6.00 -5.14
CA PRO A 32 -12.52 6.16 -4.10
C PRO A 32 -12.97 4.84 -3.45
N ASP A 33 -13.07 3.76 -4.23
CA ASP A 33 -13.49 2.48 -3.67
C ASP A 33 -12.42 1.90 -2.77
N LEU A 34 -11.15 2.01 -3.18
CA LEU A 34 -10.03 1.58 -2.34
C LEU A 34 -10.00 2.40 -1.05
N LEU A 35 -10.15 3.72 -1.18
CA LEU A 35 -10.14 4.59 0.00
C LEU A 35 -11.26 4.24 0.97
N GLY A 36 -12.46 4.01 0.45
CA GLY A 36 -13.59 3.65 1.31
C GLY A 36 -13.38 2.35 2.04
N ALA A 37 -12.85 1.34 1.33
CA ALA A 37 -12.53 0.06 1.96
C ALA A 37 -11.47 0.21 3.04
N LEU A 38 -10.45 1.01 2.76
CA LEU A 38 -9.38 1.25 3.71
C LEU A 38 -9.87 1.99 4.95
N GLN A 39 -10.75 2.99 4.76
CA GLN A 39 -11.32 3.71 5.89
C GLN A 39 -12.14 2.80 6.80
N ALA A 40 -12.92 1.89 6.20
CA ALA A 40 -13.70 0.94 6.98
C ALA A 40 -12.79 -0.01 7.75
N ALA A 41 -11.75 -0.51 7.08
CA ALA A 41 -10.78 -1.40 7.72
C ALA A 41 -10.08 -0.70 8.88
N ALA A 42 -9.67 0.56 8.69
CA ALA A 42 -8.96 1.31 9.72
C ALA A 42 -9.83 1.51 10.96
N ARG A 43 -11.13 1.79 10.78
CA ARG A 43 -12.06 1.93 11.90
C ARG A 43 -12.18 0.63 12.69
N ASP A 44 -12.31 -0.49 11.98
CA ASP A 44 -12.47 -1.77 12.66
C ASP A 44 -11.18 -2.21 13.33
N ALA A 45 -10.03 -1.94 12.69
CA ALA A 45 -8.73 -2.23 13.29
C ALA A 45 -8.58 -1.45 14.60
N GLN A 46 -8.99 -0.20 14.62
CA GLN A 46 -8.90 0.63 15.82
C GLN A 46 -9.73 0.03 16.95
N THR A 47 -10.91 -0.50 16.64
CA THR A 47 -11.74 -1.20 17.62
C THR A 47 -11.00 -2.37 18.24
N ASP A 48 -10.16 -3.02 17.45
CA ASP A 48 -9.32 -4.14 17.92
C ASP A 48 -8.00 -3.67 18.54
N GLY A 49 -7.83 -2.35 18.71
CA GLY A 49 -6.61 -1.81 19.30
C GLY A 49 -5.44 -1.71 18.34
N VAL A 50 -5.68 -1.80 17.05
CA VAL A 50 -4.63 -1.75 16.03
C VAL A 50 -4.71 -0.41 15.29
N ARG A 51 -3.60 0.33 15.33
CA ARG A 51 -3.49 1.59 14.62
C ARG A 51 -3.01 1.31 13.20
N MET A 52 -3.63 1.96 12.23
CA MET A 52 -3.31 1.74 10.82
C MET A 52 -3.01 3.09 10.17
N VAL A 53 -1.88 3.19 9.50
CA VAL A 53 -1.51 4.40 8.76
C VAL A 53 -1.11 4.04 7.34
N VAL A 54 -1.28 4.99 6.43
CA VAL A 54 -0.80 4.84 5.06
C VAL A 54 0.65 5.32 5.03
N THR A 55 1.55 4.42 4.66
CA THR A 55 2.97 4.78 4.52
C THR A 55 3.29 5.18 3.08
N SER A 56 2.49 4.71 2.11
CA SER A 56 2.60 5.12 0.72
C SER A 56 1.27 4.80 0.04
N GLY A 57 0.75 5.75 -0.72
CA GLY A 57 -0.51 5.54 -1.44
C GLY A 57 -0.33 5.97 -2.88
N TRP A 58 -1.09 6.98 -3.31
CA TRP A 58 -0.92 7.51 -4.65
C TRP A 58 0.47 8.12 -4.81
N ARG A 59 1.08 7.88 -5.96
CA ARG A 59 2.37 8.48 -6.34
C ARG A 59 2.25 9.05 -7.74
N SER A 60 2.89 10.21 -7.96
CA SER A 60 2.98 10.75 -9.31
C SER A 60 3.88 9.87 -10.18
N ARG A 61 3.69 9.95 -11.50
CA ARG A 61 4.55 9.22 -12.42
C ARG A 61 6.02 9.60 -12.24
N SER A 62 6.30 10.89 -12.05
CA SER A 62 7.69 11.34 -11.88
C SER A 62 8.29 10.79 -10.60
N HIS A 63 7.53 10.74 -9.52
CA HIS A 63 8.01 10.16 -8.27
C HIS A 63 8.30 8.67 -8.45
N GLN A 64 7.39 7.95 -9.10
CA GLN A 64 7.58 6.52 -9.36
C GLN A 64 8.79 6.26 -10.25
N GLN A 65 9.02 7.14 -11.23
CA GLN A 65 10.20 7.02 -12.09
C GLN A 65 11.48 7.18 -11.29
N ARG A 66 11.52 8.12 -10.35
CA ARG A 66 12.69 8.30 -9.50
C ARG A 66 12.94 7.09 -8.62
N LEU A 67 11.86 6.53 -8.05
CA LEU A 67 11.98 5.32 -7.23
C LEU A 67 12.52 4.15 -8.04
N PHE A 68 12.03 4.00 -9.27
CA PHE A 68 12.49 2.91 -10.13
C PHE A 68 13.95 3.11 -10.53
N ALA A 69 14.34 4.32 -10.90
CA ALA A 69 15.73 4.60 -11.26
C ALA A 69 16.67 4.33 -10.10
N GLU A 70 16.25 4.68 -8.89
CA GLU A 70 17.02 4.41 -7.69
C GLU A 70 17.15 2.91 -7.45
N ALA A 71 16.06 2.17 -7.67
CA ALA A 71 16.09 0.71 -7.53
C ALA A 71 17.03 0.07 -8.54
N VAL A 72 17.07 0.58 -9.77
CA VAL A 72 18.01 0.08 -10.77
C VAL A 72 19.44 0.25 -10.28
N ARG A 73 19.77 1.40 -9.70
CA ARG A 73 21.10 1.62 -9.15
C ARG A 73 21.39 0.69 -7.97
N THR A 74 20.39 0.45 -7.12
CA THR A 74 20.56 -0.38 -5.94
C THR A 74 20.72 -1.86 -6.30
N TYR A 75 19.91 -2.34 -7.24
CA TYR A 75 19.85 -3.78 -7.54
C TYR A 75 20.62 -4.17 -8.79
N GLY A 76 21.11 -3.20 -9.53
CA GLY A 76 22.06 -3.44 -10.62
C GLY A 76 21.46 -3.67 -12.00
N SER A 77 20.15 -3.86 -12.12
CA SER A 77 19.51 -4.02 -13.41
C SER A 77 18.04 -3.68 -13.33
N GLU A 78 17.42 -3.40 -14.48
CA GLU A 78 15.98 -3.16 -14.52
C GLU A 78 15.20 -4.42 -14.14
N ALA A 79 15.65 -5.58 -14.57
CA ALA A 79 14.97 -6.82 -14.25
C ALA A 79 14.90 -7.06 -12.75
N GLU A 80 16.03 -6.86 -12.05
CA GLU A 80 16.03 -6.99 -10.60
C GLU A 80 15.22 -5.89 -9.92
N ALA A 81 15.34 -4.67 -10.42
CA ALA A 81 14.61 -3.55 -9.83
C ALA A 81 13.10 -3.79 -9.84
N ARG A 82 12.57 -4.38 -10.91
CA ARG A 82 11.12 -4.62 -11.04
C ARG A 82 10.56 -5.57 -9.99
N ARG A 83 11.40 -6.35 -9.37
CA ARG A 83 10.96 -7.23 -8.29
C ARG A 83 10.58 -6.44 -7.04
N TYR A 84 11.12 -5.23 -6.90
CA TYR A 84 10.96 -4.41 -5.70
C TYR A 84 10.22 -3.10 -5.96
N VAL A 85 10.34 -2.54 -7.15
CA VAL A 85 9.73 -1.28 -7.52
C VAL A 85 9.18 -1.40 -8.94
N SER A 86 7.92 -1.08 -9.12
CA SER A 86 7.30 -1.11 -10.46
C SER A 86 7.69 0.13 -11.25
N THR A 87 7.68 0.00 -12.57
CA THR A 87 7.84 1.16 -13.45
C THR A 87 6.59 2.03 -13.36
N PRO A 88 6.66 3.32 -13.80
CA PRO A 88 5.47 4.16 -13.80
C PRO A 88 4.30 3.58 -14.60
N ASP A 89 4.60 2.81 -15.64
CA ASP A 89 3.55 2.24 -16.49
C ASP A 89 2.85 1.05 -15.85
N THR A 90 3.48 0.39 -14.89
CA THR A 90 2.93 -0.83 -14.28
C THR A 90 2.58 -0.64 -12.81
N SER A 91 2.90 0.53 -12.23
CA SER A 91 2.66 0.76 -10.80
C SER A 91 1.19 1.07 -10.52
N GLU A 92 0.59 0.28 -9.64
CA GLU A 92 -0.77 0.52 -9.16
C GLU A 92 -0.81 1.73 -8.22
N HIS A 93 0.32 2.16 -7.68
CA HIS A 93 0.38 3.39 -6.89
C HIS A 93 0.13 4.62 -7.76
N VAL A 94 0.57 4.60 -9.00
CA VAL A 94 0.41 5.74 -9.90
C VAL A 94 -1.05 5.93 -10.29
N THR A 95 -1.79 4.83 -10.42
CA THR A 95 -3.22 4.92 -10.74
C THR A 95 -4.09 5.14 -9.50
N GLY A 96 -3.51 5.07 -8.30
CA GLY A 96 -4.27 5.19 -7.07
C GLY A 96 -4.93 3.89 -6.63
N ASP A 97 -4.52 2.77 -7.22
CA ASP A 97 -5.15 1.47 -6.96
C ASP A 97 -4.38 0.63 -5.95
N ALA A 98 -3.30 1.14 -5.39
CA ALA A 98 -2.52 0.42 -4.39
C ALA A 98 -2.20 1.31 -3.20
N VAL A 99 -2.08 0.68 -2.04
CA VAL A 99 -1.73 1.37 -0.81
C VAL A 99 -0.78 0.50 -0.01
N ASP A 100 0.23 1.15 0.57
CA ASP A 100 1.14 0.51 1.52
C ASP A 100 0.73 0.96 2.92
N VAL A 101 0.60 0.02 3.81
CA VAL A 101 0.06 0.23 5.15
C VAL A 101 1.09 -0.16 6.20
N GLY A 102 1.10 0.53 7.29
CA GLY A 102 1.93 0.21 8.44
C GLY A 102 1.26 0.64 9.73
N PRO A 103 1.85 0.36 10.86
CA PRO A 103 3.03 -0.49 11.06
C PRO A 103 2.73 -1.97 10.90
N THR A 104 3.68 -2.82 11.28
CA THR A 104 3.58 -4.27 11.09
C THR A 104 2.31 -4.87 11.69
N ASP A 105 1.86 -4.36 12.82
CA ASP A 105 0.62 -4.85 13.44
C ASP A 105 -0.58 -4.63 12.52
N ALA A 106 -0.62 -3.51 11.82
CA ALA A 106 -1.71 -3.24 10.87
C ALA A 106 -1.62 -4.19 9.68
N ASP A 107 -0.41 -4.49 9.21
CA ASP A 107 -0.23 -5.44 8.12
C ASP A 107 -0.71 -6.83 8.53
N SER A 108 -0.38 -7.26 9.74
CA SER A 108 -0.86 -8.52 10.28
C SER A 108 -2.38 -8.55 10.37
N TRP A 109 -2.97 -7.47 10.85
CA TRP A 109 -4.43 -7.38 10.96
C TRP A 109 -5.09 -7.47 9.58
N LEU A 110 -4.54 -6.75 8.60
CA LEU A 110 -5.10 -6.78 7.24
C LEU A 110 -4.92 -8.14 6.59
N SER A 111 -3.82 -8.85 6.87
CA SER A 111 -3.64 -10.18 6.28
C SER A 111 -4.73 -11.13 6.74
N ARG A 112 -5.27 -10.93 7.95
CA ARG A 112 -6.32 -11.77 8.50
C ARG A 112 -7.72 -11.30 8.16
N HIS A 113 -7.90 -9.99 8.02
CA HIS A 113 -9.24 -9.40 7.93
C HIS A 113 -9.51 -8.64 6.64
N GLY A 114 -8.47 -8.38 5.83
CA GLY A 114 -8.60 -7.50 4.66
C GLY A 114 -9.65 -7.94 3.66
N ALA A 115 -9.79 -9.25 3.45
CA ALA A 115 -10.74 -9.74 2.46
C ALA A 115 -12.18 -9.34 2.78
N ARG A 116 -12.48 -9.10 4.05
CA ARG A 116 -13.80 -8.60 4.46
C ARG A 116 -14.17 -7.31 3.74
N TYR A 117 -13.16 -6.53 3.38
CA TYR A 117 -13.30 -5.23 2.71
C TYR A 117 -12.91 -5.30 1.23
N GLY A 118 -12.50 -6.46 0.75
CA GLY A 118 -11.98 -6.63 -0.59
C GLY A 118 -10.50 -6.33 -0.72
N LEU A 119 -9.82 -6.08 0.41
CA LEU A 119 -8.39 -5.70 0.43
C LEU A 119 -7.52 -6.94 0.50
N CYS A 120 -6.59 -7.08 -0.45
CA CYS A 120 -5.75 -8.25 -0.57
C CYS A 120 -4.28 -7.86 -0.68
N GLN A 121 -3.43 -8.63 0.01
CA GLN A 121 -2.00 -8.55 -0.21
C GLN A 121 -1.70 -9.13 -1.59
N MET A 122 -0.91 -8.42 -2.38
CA MET A 122 -0.68 -8.83 -3.77
C MET A 122 0.66 -9.50 -4.01
N TYR A 123 1.69 -9.17 -3.21
CA TYR A 123 3.04 -9.68 -3.44
C TYR A 123 3.60 -10.33 -2.19
N ALA A 124 4.21 -11.51 -2.35
CA ALA A 124 4.77 -12.23 -1.22
C ALA A 124 5.90 -11.45 -0.53
N ASN A 125 6.65 -10.67 -1.30
CA ASN A 125 7.77 -9.90 -0.74
C ASN A 125 7.37 -8.52 -0.22
N GLU A 126 6.07 -8.19 -0.21
CA GLU A 126 5.59 -6.89 0.27
C GLU A 126 4.35 -7.10 1.14
N VAL A 127 4.57 -7.38 2.40
CA VAL A 127 3.45 -7.62 3.33
C VAL A 127 2.62 -6.38 3.59
N TRP A 128 3.11 -5.21 3.19
CA TRP A 128 2.45 -3.91 3.39
C TRP A 128 1.58 -3.51 2.20
N HIS A 129 1.70 -4.15 1.05
CA HIS A 129 1.08 -3.69 -0.21
C HIS A 129 -0.28 -4.34 -0.40
N TYR A 130 -1.32 -3.52 -0.43
CA TYR A 130 -2.71 -3.97 -0.55
C TYR A 130 -3.42 -3.29 -1.69
N GLU A 131 -4.34 -4.01 -2.32
CA GLU A 131 -5.19 -3.51 -3.39
C GLU A 131 -6.59 -4.08 -3.23
N LEU A 132 -7.59 -3.42 -3.83
CA LEU A 132 -8.90 -4.04 -3.96
C LEU A 132 -8.80 -5.12 -5.05
N ALA A 133 -8.82 -6.37 -4.64
CA ALA A 133 -8.62 -7.47 -5.57
C ALA A 133 -9.73 -8.52 -5.48
N THR A 134 -10.74 -8.28 -4.65
CA THR A 134 -11.92 -9.13 -4.59
C THR A 134 -13.10 -8.29 -4.14
N THR A 135 -14.30 -8.86 -4.19
CA THR A 135 -15.47 -8.21 -3.61
C THR A 135 -15.39 -8.31 -2.08
N PRO A 136 -16.03 -7.39 -1.35
CA PRO A 136 -16.02 -7.49 0.13
C PRO A 136 -16.53 -8.84 0.59
N GLY A 137 -15.71 -9.51 1.42
CA GLY A 137 -16.02 -10.85 1.89
C GLY A 137 -15.67 -11.96 0.93
N GLY A 138 -15.16 -11.64 -0.25
CA GLY A 138 -14.75 -12.62 -1.23
C GLY A 138 -13.39 -13.24 -0.93
N ARG A 139 -12.89 -14.00 -1.89
CA ARG A 139 -11.61 -14.68 -1.75
C ARG A 139 -10.54 -13.90 -2.49
N CYS A 140 -9.44 -13.59 -1.80
CA CYS A 140 -8.30 -12.94 -2.44
C CYS A 140 -7.63 -13.88 -3.43
N PRO A 141 -7.09 -13.33 -4.53
CA PRO A 141 -6.31 -14.15 -5.47
C PRO A 141 -5.03 -14.63 -4.80
N GLU A 142 -4.40 -15.61 -5.42
CA GLU A 142 -3.13 -16.12 -4.94
C GLU A 142 -2.08 -15.02 -5.00
N VAL A 143 -1.27 -14.93 -3.95
CA VAL A 143 -0.22 -13.92 -3.85
C VAL A 143 0.84 -14.17 -4.90
N LEU A 144 1.24 -13.12 -5.63
CA LEU A 144 2.31 -13.21 -6.61
C LEU A 144 3.67 -13.16 -5.92
N PRO A 145 4.71 -13.77 -6.51
CA PRO A 145 6.03 -13.75 -5.88
C PRO A 145 6.57 -12.34 -5.64
N ASP A 146 6.44 -11.45 -6.61
CA ASP A 146 6.88 -10.06 -6.51
C ASP A 146 6.24 -9.22 -7.60
N ALA A 147 6.55 -7.93 -7.60
CA ALA A 147 5.92 -6.97 -8.52
C ALA A 147 6.29 -7.18 -9.99
N SER A 148 7.37 -7.91 -10.27
CA SER A 148 7.78 -8.17 -11.66
C SER A 148 6.79 -9.09 -12.38
N SER A 149 5.92 -9.76 -11.64
CA SER A 149 4.88 -10.62 -12.22
C SER A 149 3.83 -9.81 -12.97
N ARG A 150 3.78 -8.51 -12.75
CA ARG A 150 2.87 -7.60 -13.44
C ARG A 150 3.60 -6.81 -14.50
N ARG A 151 2.94 -6.61 -15.63
CA ARG A 151 3.52 -5.89 -16.75
C ARG A 151 2.55 -4.87 -17.28
#